data_ec98765544bd5da47f9a6c7a19564a30
#
_entry.id   ec98765544bd5da47f9a6c7a19564a30
#
_cell.length_a   1.000
_cell.length_b   1.000
_cell.length_c   1.000
_cell.angle_alpha   90.00
_cell.angle_beta   90.00
_cell.angle_gamma   90.00
#
_symmetry.space_group_name_H-M   'P 1'
#
loop_
_entity.id
_entity.type
_entity.pdbx_description
1 polymer ?
#
loop_
_entity_poly.entity_id
_entity_poly.type
_entity_poly.pdbx_seq_one_letter_code
_entity_poly.pdbx_strand_id
1 'polypeptide(L)'
;MIQSMTGYGKVVVAYKDKKINVEIKSLNSKQLDLQTRIAPLYREKEMEIRQMIAKAVERGKVDFAIWIEKETGVDPTPVNAALVENYYCQLKAVAQKVGIPEPQDWLYTLTRMPDVLTRTEQEVLADDEWRAVQQGVEQAIAALVDFRTQEGAALEKKFNEKIDNIEALLASIEPYEKSRVEKIRARIVDGLLQIPGVEYDKNRLEQELIYYIEKLDISEEKQRLTNHLKYFRETMREGHGQGKKLGFIAQEMGREINTTGSKSNLAEMQNIVVQMTDELEQIKEQVLNAL
;
A
#
# COMPACT_ATOMS: atom_id res chain seq x y z
N MET A 1 3.26 10.14 -14.17
CA MET A 1 3.84 9.77 -12.86
C MET A 1 2.90 8.79 -12.18
N ILE A 2 3.39 7.67 -11.76
CA ILE A 2 2.67 6.72 -10.91
C ILE A 2 2.51 7.30 -9.50
N GLN A 3 1.47 6.87 -8.78
CA GLN A 3 1.27 7.21 -7.37
C GLN A 3 1.44 5.97 -6.50
N SER A 4 1.87 6.16 -5.25
CA SER A 4 1.87 5.09 -4.26
C SER A 4 0.46 4.87 -3.68
N MET A 5 0.15 3.65 -3.27
CA MET A 5 -1.08 3.36 -2.51
C MET A 5 -0.98 3.75 -1.04
N THR A 6 0.23 3.85 -0.50
CA THR A 6 0.49 4.32 0.85
C THR A 6 0.53 5.84 0.89
N GLY A 7 0.05 6.41 1.97
CA GLY A 7 0.05 7.86 2.13
C GLY A 7 -0.40 8.30 3.52
N TYR A 8 -0.07 9.55 3.85
CA TYR A 8 -0.38 10.19 5.11
C TYR A 8 -0.66 11.67 4.94
N GLY A 9 -1.70 12.15 5.60
CA GLY A 9 -2.01 13.57 5.69
C GLY A 9 -2.49 13.92 7.09
N LYS A 10 -2.00 15.01 7.67
CA LYS A 10 -2.46 15.54 8.95
C LYS A 10 -2.54 17.05 8.89
N VAL A 11 -3.64 17.59 9.39
CA VAL A 11 -3.87 19.03 9.53
C VAL A 11 -4.43 19.32 10.90
N VAL A 12 -4.02 20.44 11.48
CA VAL A 12 -4.57 20.96 12.73
C VAL A 12 -5.29 22.25 12.42
N VAL A 13 -6.59 22.27 12.62
CA VAL A 13 -7.43 23.45 12.45
C VAL A 13 -7.64 24.09 13.81
N ALA A 14 -7.27 25.37 13.93
CA ALA A 14 -7.56 26.17 15.12
C ALA A 14 -8.93 26.84 14.92
N TYR A 15 -9.86 26.62 15.85
CA TYR A 15 -11.15 27.28 15.87
C TYR A 15 -11.50 27.67 17.30
N LYS A 16 -11.53 28.99 17.57
CA LYS A 16 -11.72 29.55 18.93
C LYS A 16 -10.73 28.92 19.93
N ASP A 17 -11.22 28.23 20.95
CA ASP A 17 -10.49 27.55 22.02
C ASP A 17 -10.21 26.06 21.73
N LYS A 18 -10.58 25.61 20.51
CA LYS A 18 -10.45 24.21 20.09
C LYS A 18 -9.32 24.04 19.06
N LYS A 19 -8.52 23.00 19.24
CA LYS A 19 -7.63 22.46 18.21
C LYS A 19 -8.26 21.20 17.63
N ILE A 20 -8.66 21.27 16.37
CA ILE A 20 -9.32 20.17 15.67
C ILE A 20 -8.25 19.48 14.83
N ASN A 21 -7.91 18.24 15.17
CA ASN A 21 -6.96 17.44 14.43
C ASN A 21 -7.70 16.60 13.38
N VAL A 22 -7.25 16.69 12.16
CA VAL A 22 -7.73 15.89 11.04
C VAL A 22 -6.57 15.03 10.54
N GLU A 23 -6.72 13.72 10.57
CA GLU A 23 -5.70 12.78 10.14
C GLU A 23 -6.28 11.78 9.14
N ILE A 24 -5.54 11.51 8.07
CA ILE A 24 -5.88 10.52 7.07
C ILE A 24 -4.66 9.67 6.76
N LYS A 25 -4.83 8.34 6.81
CA LYS A 25 -3.80 7.34 6.47
C LYS A 25 -4.33 6.41 5.41
N SER A 26 -3.47 6.00 4.51
CA SER A 26 -3.82 5.03 3.48
C SER A 26 -2.77 3.94 3.38
N LEU A 27 -3.24 2.71 3.27
CA LEU A 27 -2.45 1.51 3.03
C LEU A 27 -2.93 0.80 1.78
N ASN A 28 -2.10 -0.12 1.27
CA ASN A 28 -2.45 -0.92 0.11
C ASN A 28 -3.71 -1.78 0.35
N SER A 29 -4.67 -1.69 -0.57
CA SER A 29 -5.83 -2.59 -0.64
C SER A 29 -6.37 -2.66 -2.07
N LYS A 30 -7.03 -3.78 -2.40
CA LYS A 30 -7.63 -4.00 -3.73
C LYS A 30 -8.86 -3.12 -3.98
N GLN A 31 -9.57 -2.75 -2.92
CA GLN A 31 -10.77 -1.91 -2.95
C GLN A 31 -10.62 -0.78 -1.94
N LEU A 32 -11.48 0.24 -2.05
CA LEU A 32 -11.57 1.29 -1.04
C LEU A 32 -12.25 0.73 0.21
N ASP A 33 -11.49 0.61 1.30
CA ASP A 33 -11.99 0.29 2.64
C ASP A 33 -11.75 1.52 3.52
N LEU A 34 -12.84 2.25 3.82
CA LEU A 34 -12.78 3.51 4.56
C LEU A 34 -13.30 3.32 5.99
N GLN A 35 -12.42 3.41 6.95
CA GLN A 35 -12.74 3.46 8.37
C GLN A 35 -12.68 4.91 8.87
N THR A 36 -13.69 5.33 9.61
CA THR A 36 -13.81 6.70 10.12
C THR A 36 -13.92 6.69 11.64
N ARG A 37 -13.15 7.57 12.29
CA ARG A 37 -13.25 7.88 13.72
C ARG A 37 -13.49 9.37 13.85
N ILE A 38 -14.74 9.75 14.11
CA ILE A 38 -15.18 11.14 14.07
C ILE A 38 -15.68 11.53 15.43
N ALA A 39 -15.19 12.68 15.97
CA ALA A 39 -15.66 13.24 17.22
C ALA A 39 -17.19 13.41 17.18
N PRO A 40 -17.91 13.16 18.30
CA PRO A 40 -19.38 13.18 18.34
C PRO A 40 -20.03 14.43 17.72
N LEU A 41 -19.41 15.58 17.89
CA LEU A 41 -19.86 16.87 17.34
C LEU A 41 -19.96 16.88 15.80
N TYR A 42 -19.06 16.17 15.09
CA TYR A 42 -19.00 16.15 13.61
C TYR A 42 -19.63 14.90 13.02
N ARG A 43 -20.24 14.02 13.82
CA ARG A 43 -20.79 12.73 13.35
C ARG A 43 -21.88 12.89 12.31
N GLU A 44 -22.70 13.95 12.40
CA GLU A 44 -23.73 14.26 11.40
C GLU A 44 -23.17 14.52 9.99
N LYS A 45 -21.91 14.93 9.90
CA LYS A 45 -21.19 15.23 8.65
C LYS A 45 -20.38 14.04 8.11
N GLU A 46 -20.48 12.88 8.73
CA GLU A 46 -19.69 11.69 8.34
C GLU A 46 -19.89 11.31 6.88
N MET A 47 -21.12 11.33 6.39
CA MET A 47 -21.41 10.93 5.00
C MET A 47 -20.80 11.89 3.99
N GLU A 48 -20.78 13.17 4.29
CA GLU A 48 -20.15 14.21 3.46
C GLU A 48 -18.62 14.01 3.41
N ILE A 49 -18.00 13.76 4.57
CA ILE A 49 -16.57 13.45 4.66
C ILE A 49 -16.23 12.18 3.87
N ARG A 50 -17.02 11.12 4.00
CA ARG A 50 -16.82 9.86 3.24
C ARG A 50 -16.87 10.09 1.73
N GLN A 51 -17.78 10.94 1.25
CA GLN A 51 -17.87 11.27 -0.17
C GLN A 51 -16.65 12.06 -0.65
N MET A 52 -16.15 13.02 0.15
CA MET A 52 -14.95 13.80 -0.17
C MET A 52 -13.72 12.86 -0.31
N ILE A 53 -13.53 11.95 0.64
CA ILE A 53 -12.44 10.99 0.63
C ILE A 53 -12.58 10.02 -0.55
N ALA A 54 -13.76 9.44 -0.76
CA ALA A 54 -14.00 8.48 -1.84
C ALA A 54 -13.77 9.08 -3.24
N LYS A 55 -14.03 10.38 -3.41
CA LYS A 55 -13.77 11.11 -4.66
C LYS A 55 -12.28 11.29 -4.92
N ALA A 56 -11.47 11.44 -3.87
CA ALA A 56 -10.04 11.71 -3.98
C ALA A 56 -9.19 10.42 -3.95
N VAL A 57 -9.69 9.33 -3.33
CA VAL A 57 -8.96 8.09 -3.12
C VAL A 57 -9.70 6.94 -3.81
N GLU A 58 -9.17 6.48 -4.94
CA GLU A 58 -9.80 5.44 -5.75
C GLU A 58 -9.82 4.07 -5.08
N ARG A 59 -8.72 3.70 -4.42
CA ARG A 59 -8.55 2.44 -3.71
C ARG A 59 -7.55 2.57 -2.56
N GLY A 60 -7.61 1.63 -1.63
CA GLY A 60 -6.74 1.58 -0.45
C GLY A 60 -7.55 1.35 0.81
N LYS A 61 -6.91 0.84 1.85
CA LYS A 61 -7.46 0.86 3.20
C LYS A 61 -7.15 2.22 3.81
N VAL A 62 -8.20 3.01 4.04
CA VAL A 62 -8.10 4.40 4.51
C VAL A 62 -8.62 4.50 5.93
N ASP A 63 -7.77 4.91 6.85
CA ASP A 63 -8.13 5.28 8.22
C ASP A 63 -8.21 6.80 8.31
N PHE A 64 -9.40 7.31 8.63
CA PHE A 64 -9.67 8.74 8.78
C PHE A 64 -10.09 9.04 10.22
N ALA A 65 -9.49 10.05 10.83
CA ALA A 65 -9.81 10.45 12.20
C ALA A 65 -9.96 11.97 12.33
N ILE A 66 -10.99 12.39 13.05
CA ILE A 66 -11.15 13.77 13.55
C ILE A 66 -11.34 13.73 15.05
N TRP A 67 -10.49 14.43 15.78
CA TRP A 67 -10.63 14.62 17.23
C TRP A 67 -10.36 16.06 17.64
N ILE A 68 -10.94 16.46 18.76
CA ILE A 68 -10.85 17.81 19.30
C ILE A 68 -9.92 17.76 20.51
N GLU A 69 -8.90 18.61 20.51
CA GLU A 69 -8.11 18.94 21.69
C GLU A 69 -8.59 20.29 22.19
N LYS A 70 -9.15 20.31 23.41
CA LYS A 70 -9.43 21.57 24.12
C LYS A 70 -8.15 22.03 24.78
N GLU A 71 -7.77 23.30 24.61
CA GLU A 71 -6.70 23.88 25.41
C GLU A 71 -7.12 23.78 26.86
N THR A 72 -6.27 23.18 27.70
CA THR A 72 -6.52 22.77 29.06
C THR A 72 -6.84 23.95 29.98
N GLY A 73 -8.08 24.41 29.93
CA GLY A 73 -8.73 24.94 31.11
C GLY A 73 -9.32 23.74 31.85
N VAL A 74 -9.05 23.59 33.10
CA VAL A 74 -9.71 22.59 33.93
C VAL A 74 -11.16 23.04 34.09
N ASP A 75 -12.01 22.76 33.07
CA ASP A 75 -13.45 22.88 33.23
C ASP A 75 -13.90 21.74 34.14
N PRO A 76 -14.22 22.02 35.41
CA PRO A 76 -14.76 21.00 36.29
C PRO A 76 -16.05 20.46 35.67
N THR A 77 -16.25 19.16 35.80
CA THR A 77 -17.52 18.55 35.32
C THR A 77 -18.66 19.23 36.11
N PRO A 78 -19.60 19.93 35.41
CA PRO A 78 -20.66 20.63 36.11
C PRO A 78 -21.59 19.64 36.81
N VAL A 79 -22.09 20.07 37.97
CA VAL A 79 -23.09 19.32 38.70
C VAL A 79 -24.47 19.65 38.15
N ASN A 80 -25.21 18.61 37.75
CA ASN A 80 -26.60 18.76 37.31
C ASN A 80 -27.53 19.01 38.51
N ALA A 81 -27.68 20.28 38.90
CA ALA A 81 -28.43 20.68 40.06
C ALA A 81 -29.90 20.19 40.07
N ALA A 82 -30.56 20.22 38.90
CA ALA A 82 -31.95 19.75 38.77
C ALA A 82 -32.07 18.24 39.04
N LEU A 83 -31.06 17.44 38.57
CA LEU A 83 -31.02 16.01 38.83
C LEU A 83 -30.72 15.69 40.29
N VAL A 84 -29.83 16.46 40.90
CA VAL A 84 -29.50 16.36 42.32
C VAL A 84 -30.74 16.61 43.21
N GLU A 85 -31.50 17.67 42.91
CA GLU A 85 -32.75 17.99 43.62
C GLU A 85 -33.78 16.87 43.44
N ASN A 86 -33.93 16.35 42.27
CA ASN A 86 -34.88 15.27 41.98
C ASN A 86 -34.51 13.97 42.71
N TYR A 87 -33.24 13.56 42.69
CA TYR A 87 -32.78 12.40 43.44
C TYR A 87 -32.89 12.61 44.97
N TYR A 88 -32.62 13.79 45.49
CA TYR A 88 -32.83 14.11 46.87
C TYR A 88 -34.26 13.88 47.32
N CYS A 89 -35.23 14.47 46.60
CA CYS A 89 -36.63 14.31 46.91
C CYS A 89 -37.10 12.86 46.85
N GLN A 90 -36.67 12.11 45.82
CA GLN A 90 -37.04 10.68 45.65
C GLN A 90 -36.46 9.81 46.75
N LEU A 91 -35.15 9.96 47.06
CA LEU A 91 -34.49 9.16 48.11
C LEU A 91 -35.06 9.43 49.49
N LYS A 92 -35.38 10.70 49.79
CA LYS A 92 -36.03 11.08 51.05
C LYS A 92 -37.43 10.47 51.22
N ALA A 93 -38.22 10.54 50.16
CA ALA A 93 -39.58 9.95 50.18
C ALA A 93 -39.52 8.41 50.34
N VAL A 94 -38.55 7.74 49.67
CA VAL A 94 -38.36 6.29 49.82
C VAL A 94 -37.87 5.95 51.26
N ALA A 95 -36.93 6.68 51.81
CA ALA A 95 -36.44 6.45 53.18
C ALA A 95 -37.54 6.54 54.23
N GLN A 96 -38.41 7.55 54.09
CA GLN A 96 -39.59 7.71 54.96
C GLN A 96 -40.61 6.59 54.78
N LYS A 97 -40.89 6.15 53.54
CA LYS A 97 -41.84 5.10 53.24
C LYS A 97 -41.41 3.72 53.73
N VAL A 98 -40.13 3.42 53.68
CA VAL A 98 -39.53 2.11 54.02
C VAL A 98 -39.03 2.08 55.47
N GLY A 99 -38.96 3.24 56.15
CA GLY A 99 -38.54 3.35 57.54
C GLY A 99 -37.03 3.14 57.75
N ILE A 100 -36.19 3.48 56.76
CA ILE A 100 -34.74 3.44 56.87
C ILE A 100 -34.18 4.83 57.22
N PRO A 101 -33.06 4.92 57.93
CA PRO A 101 -32.46 6.22 58.26
C PRO A 101 -31.98 6.94 56.99
N GLU A 102 -32.15 8.27 57.00
CA GLU A 102 -31.58 9.14 55.93
C GLU A 102 -30.05 9.09 55.94
N PRO A 103 -29.38 9.22 54.79
CA PRO A 103 -27.92 9.28 54.71
C PRO A 103 -27.34 10.42 55.56
N GLN A 104 -26.24 10.19 56.29
CA GLN A 104 -25.56 11.23 57.06
C GLN A 104 -24.87 12.26 56.15
N ASP A 105 -24.40 11.82 54.94
CA ASP A 105 -23.77 12.68 53.92
C ASP A 105 -24.57 12.61 52.61
N TRP A 106 -25.45 13.57 52.44
CA TRP A 106 -26.26 13.70 51.23
C TRP A 106 -25.42 14.09 50.03
N LEU A 107 -24.39 14.94 50.17
CA LEU A 107 -23.53 15.36 49.06
C LEU A 107 -22.78 14.16 48.46
N TYR A 108 -22.19 13.35 49.34
CA TYR A 108 -21.51 12.13 48.90
C TYR A 108 -22.47 11.14 48.22
N THR A 109 -23.66 10.97 48.76
CA THR A 109 -24.65 10.05 48.17
C THR A 109 -25.13 10.54 46.79
N LEU A 110 -25.47 11.81 46.65
CA LEU A 110 -26.05 12.40 45.44
C LEU A 110 -25.01 12.55 44.32
N THR A 111 -23.75 12.87 44.64
CA THR A 111 -22.69 12.97 43.62
C THR A 111 -22.32 11.64 42.99
N ARG A 112 -22.70 10.51 43.59
CA ARG A 112 -22.51 9.15 43.06
C ARG A 112 -23.72 8.63 42.28
N MET A 113 -24.84 9.36 42.23
CA MET A 113 -25.99 8.98 41.49
C MET A 113 -25.70 9.14 39.96
N PRO A 114 -26.30 8.30 39.13
CA PRO A 114 -26.12 8.37 37.68
C PRO A 114 -26.39 9.80 37.16
N ASP A 115 -25.57 10.23 36.20
CA ASP A 115 -25.73 11.47 35.45
C ASP A 115 -25.75 12.78 36.24
N VAL A 116 -25.41 12.75 37.57
CA VAL A 116 -25.27 13.95 38.40
C VAL A 116 -24.03 14.77 38.00
N LEU A 117 -22.95 14.10 37.65
CA LEU A 117 -21.70 14.69 37.18
C LEU A 117 -21.58 14.45 35.66
N THR A 118 -22.43 15.03 34.87
CA THR A 118 -22.44 14.88 33.41
C THR A 118 -22.41 16.23 32.74
N ARG A 119 -21.65 16.31 31.66
CA ARG A 119 -21.72 17.44 30.74
C ARG A 119 -23.01 17.35 29.95
N THR A 120 -24.03 18.13 30.33
CA THR A 120 -25.36 18.11 29.70
C THR A 120 -25.45 18.96 28.43
N GLU A 121 -24.42 19.72 28.09
CA GLU A 121 -24.45 20.54 26.87
C GLU A 121 -24.08 19.66 25.65
N GLN A 122 -25.07 19.31 24.88
CA GLN A 122 -24.85 18.88 23.49
C GLN A 122 -24.35 20.14 22.75
N GLU A 123 -23.02 20.22 22.53
CA GLU A 123 -22.45 21.24 21.65
C GLU A 123 -23.14 21.09 20.26
N VAL A 124 -23.82 22.12 19.80
CA VAL A 124 -24.41 22.17 18.47
C VAL A 124 -23.33 22.64 17.50
N LEU A 125 -23.16 21.93 16.40
CA LEU A 125 -22.19 22.29 15.38
C LEU A 125 -22.59 23.60 14.69
N ALA A 126 -21.74 24.61 14.79
CA ALA A 126 -21.93 25.88 14.11
C ALA A 126 -21.47 25.79 12.65
N ASP A 127 -22.15 26.48 11.73
CA ASP A 127 -21.83 26.44 10.29
C ASP A 127 -20.43 26.97 9.97
N ASP A 128 -19.94 27.95 10.71
CA ASP A 128 -18.59 28.50 10.57
C ASP A 128 -17.52 27.52 11.05
N GLU A 129 -17.79 26.79 12.13
CA GLU A 129 -16.92 25.70 12.61
C GLU A 129 -16.87 24.57 11.58
N TRP A 130 -18.01 24.17 11.02
CA TRP A 130 -18.04 23.15 9.99
C TRP A 130 -17.24 23.54 8.75
N ARG A 131 -17.37 24.79 8.26
CA ARG A 131 -16.57 25.27 7.12
C ARG A 131 -15.07 25.18 7.38
N ALA A 132 -14.63 25.55 8.58
CA ALA A 132 -13.21 25.44 8.96
C ALA A 132 -12.74 23.98 8.98
N VAL A 133 -13.55 23.07 9.53
CA VAL A 133 -13.25 21.62 9.55
C VAL A 133 -13.24 21.05 8.13
N GLN A 134 -14.19 21.43 7.28
CA GLN A 134 -14.25 20.99 5.89
C GLN A 134 -12.97 21.38 5.13
N GLN A 135 -12.51 22.62 5.27
CA GLN A 135 -11.22 23.03 4.70
C GLN A 135 -10.05 22.22 5.25
N GLY A 136 -10.06 21.91 6.54
CA GLY A 136 -9.07 21.02 7.16
C GLY A 136 -9.07 19.61 6.56
N VAL A 137 -10.26 19.05 6.30
CA VAL A 137 -10.42 17.75 5.61
C VAL A 137 -9.87 17.82 4.20
N GLU A 138 -10.18 18.84 3.44
CA GLU A 138 -9.66 19.05 2.07
C GLU A 138 -8.13 19.16 2.06
N GLN A 139 -7.57 19.91 2.99
CA GLN A 139 -6.10 20.04 3.15
C GLN A 139 -5.43 18.72 3.55
N ALA A 140 -6.05 17.94 4.45
CA ALA A 140 -5.52 16.62 4.82
C ALA A 140 -5.54 15.63 3.65
N ILE A 141 -6.61 15.65 2.85
CA ILE A 141 -6.71 14.87 1.61
C ILE A 141 -5.65 15.31 0.60
N ALA A 142 -5.46 16.62 0.41
CA ALA A 142 -4.43 17.15 -0.48
C ALA A 142 -3.01 16.72 -0.04
N ALA A 143 -2.72 16.78 1.26
CA ALA A 143 -1.45 16.31 1.82
C ALA A 143 -1.24 14.81 1.59
N LEU A 144 -2.28 13.98 1.72
CA LEU A 144 -2.23 12.56 1.40
C LEU A 144 -1.88 12.33 -0.08
N VAL A 145 -2.52 13.06 -1.00
CA VAL A 145 -2.29 12.92 -2.45
C VAL A 145 -0.88 13.38 -2.82
N ASP A 146 -0.39 14.46 -2.22
CA ASP A 146 0.98 14.93 -2.42
C ASP A 146 2.01 13.91 -1.94
N PHE A 147 1.81 13.34 -0.75
CA PHE A 147 2.64 12.26 -0.23
C PHE A 147 2.67 11.05 -1.18
N ARG A 148 1.52 10.61 -1.68
CA ARG A 148 1.40 9.52 -2.66
C ARG A 148 2.16 9.80 -3.95
N THR A 149 2.15 11.06 -4.39
CA THR A 149 2.85 11.49 -5.61
C THR A 149 4.37 11.48 -5.40
N GLN A 150 4.84 11.96 -4.26
CA GLN A 150 6.28 11.93 -3.91
C GLN A 150 6.81 10.50 -3.78
N GLU A 151 6.08 9.63 -3.08
CA GLU A 151 6.43 8.21 -2.96
C GLU A 151 6.37 7.50 -4.32
N GLY A 152 5.37 7.82 -5.15
CA GLY A 152 5.25 7.30 -6.51
C GLY A 152 6.46 7.67 -7.39
N ALA A 153 6.95 8.89 -7.28
CA ALA A 153 8.18 9.31 -7.98
C ALA A 153 9.42 8.53 -7.53
N ALA A 154 9.52 8.22 -6.23
CA ALA A 154 10.60 7.38 -5.70
C ALA A 154 10.48 5.92 -6.21
N LEU A 155 9.26 5.37 -6.30
CA LEU A 155 9.01 4.05 -6.90
C LEU A 155 9.39 4.03 -8.38
N GLU A 156 9.00 5.04 -9.16
CA GLU A 156 9.33 5.15 -10.58
C GLU A 156 10.84 5.14 -10.82
N LYS A 157 11.61 5.85 -9.98
CA LYS A 157 13.08 5.83 -10.02
C LYS A 157 13.64 4.43 -9.76
N LYS A 158 13.15 3.74 -8.74
CA LYS A 158 13.56 2.36 -8.42
C LYS A 158 13.23 1.39 -9.55
N PHE A 159 12.03 1.48 -10.15
CA PHE A 159 11.67 0.63 -11.29
C PHE A 159 12.60 0.84 -12.48
N ASN A 160 12.92 2.09 -12.81
CA ASN A 160 13.85 2.37 -13.91
C ASN A 160 15.25 1.78 -13.63
N GLU A 161 15.77 1.94 -12.41
CA GLU A 161 17.06 1.34 -12.00
C GLU A 161 17.04 -0.20 -12.19
N LYS A 162 15.99 -0.88 -11.73
CA LYS A 162 15.86 -2.34 -11.84
C LYS A 162 15.72 -2.80 -13.30
N ILE A 163 14.99 -2.05 -14.11
CA ILE A 163 14.85 -2.31 -15.54
C ILE A 163 16.19 -2.12 -16.25
N ASP A 164 16.94 -1.05 -15.93
CA ASP A 164 18.29 -0.82 -16.49
C ASP A 164 19.23 -1.98 -16.14
N ASN A 165 19.17 -2.50 -14.90
CA ASN A 165 19.95 -3.66 -14.48
C ASN A 165 19.60 -4.90 -15.28
N ILE A 166 18.30 -5.19 -15.47
CA ILE A 166 17.85 -6.34 -16.27
C ILE A 166 18.31 -6.21 -17.72
N GLU A 167 18.23 -5.01 -18.33
CA GLU A 167 18.74 -4.76 -19.69
C GLU A 167 20.25 -4.99 -19.80
N ALA A 168 21.03 -4.50 -18.84
CA ALA A 168 22.46 -4.72 -18.79
C ALA A 168 22.83 -6.20 -18.64
N LEU A 169 22.13 -6.92 -17.76
CA LEU A 169 22.29 -8.35 -17.57
C LEU A 169 21.92 -9.13 -18.83
N LEU A 170 20.82 -8.78 -19.49
CA LEU A 170 20.40 -9.39 -20.75
C LEU A 170 21.45 -9.23 -21.85
N ALA A 171 22.02 -8.03 -21.99
CA ALA A 171 23.10 -7.76 -22.92
C ALA A 171 24.36 -8.56 -22.61
N SER A 172 24.65 -8.83 -21.34
CA SER A 172 25.82 -9.60 -20.90
C SER A 172 25.77 -11.10 -21.26
N ILE A 173 24.63 -11.61 -21.72
CA ILE A 173 24.46 -13.00 -22.19
C ILE A 173 25.13 -13.23 -23.56
N GLU A 174 25.22 -12.22 -24.41
CA GLU A 174 25.65 -12.35 -25.82
C GLU A 174 27.01 -13.07 -26.01
N PRO A 175 28.08 -12.78 -25.24
CA PRO A 175 29.36 -13.49 -25.39
C PRO A 175 29.25 -15.00 -25.13
N TYR A 176 28.39 -15.40 -24.21
CA TYR A 176 28.17 -16.79 -23.83
C TYR A 176 27.36 -17.55 -24.89
N GLU A 177 26.42 -16.89 -25.56
CA GLU A 177 25.68 -17.50 -26.68
C GLU A 177 26.62 -17.89 -27.81
N LYS A 178 27.54 -17.02 -28.21
CA LYS A 178 28.51 -17.29 -29.28
C LYS A 178 29.40 -18.48 -28.95
N SER A 179 29.89 -18.60 -27.73
CA SER A 179 30.77 -19.69 -27.30
C SER A 179 30.05 -21.01 -27.02
N ARG A 180 28.71 -20.98 -26.86
CA ARG A 180 27.88 -22.13 -26.48
C ARG A 180 27.93 -23.27 -27.51
N VAL A 181 27.78 -22.92 -28.78
CA VAL A 181 27.76 -23.90 -29.86
C VAL A 181 29.06 -24.69 -29.94
N GLU A 182 30.21 -23.99 -29.80
CA GLU A 182 31.53 -24.62 -29.80
C GLU A 182 31.70 -25.55 -28.60
N LYS A 183 31.28 -25.13 -27.41
CA LYS A 183 31.33 -25.95 -26.20
C LYS A 183 30.42 -27.18 -26.29
N ILE A 184 29.22 -27.07 -26.87
CA ILE A 184 28.32 -28.20 -27.09
C ILE A 184 28.95 -29.18 -28.06
N ARG A 185 29.51 -28.71 -29.18
CA ARG A 185 30.20 -29.53 -30.18
C ARG A 185 31.35 -30.28 -29.55
N ALA A 186 32.24 -29.62 -28.83
CA ALA A 186 33.36 -30.24 -28.15
C ALA A 186 32.89 -31.33 -27.19
N ARG A 187 31.90 -31.04 -26.34
CA ARG A 187 31.35 -32.03 -25.37
C ARG A 187 30.78 -33.27 -26.04
N ILE A 188 30.06 -33.13 -27.18
CA ILE A 188 29.48 -34.25 -27.90
C ILE A 188 30.59 -35.08 -28.54
N VAL A 189 31.55 -34.44 -29.17
CA VAL A 189 32.70 -35.13 -29.80
C VAL A 189 33.52 -35.89 -28.76
N ASP A 190 33.84 -35.25 -27.64
CA ASP A 190 34.59 -35.89 -26.53
C ASP A 190 33.83 -37.07 -25.97
N GLY A 191 32.52 -36.98 -25.79
CA GLY A 191 31.68 -38.08 -25.37
C GLY A 191 31.67 -39.26 -26.35
N LEU A 192 31.64 -38.98 -27.66
CA LEU A 192 31.72 -40.01 -28.69
C LEU A 192 33.08 -40.73 -28.73
N LEU A 193 34.17 -39.97 -28.53
CA LEU A 193 35.54 -40.51 -28.50
C LEU A 193 35.80 -41.42 -27.28
N GLN A 194 35.05 -41.28 -26.20
CA GLN A 194 35.15 -42.15 -25.01
C GLN A 194 34.52 -43.54 -25.23
N ILE A 195 33.73 -43.73 -26.30
CA ILE A 195 33.09 -45.03 -26.58
C ILE A 195 34.03 -45.85 -27.48
N PRO A 196 34.60 -47.00 -26.99
CA PRO A 196 35.53 -47.80 -27.78
C PRO A 196 34.88 -48.35 -29.04
N GLY A 197 35.55 -48.23 -30.21
CA GLY A 197 35.10 -48.83 -31.46
C GLY A 197 33.97 -48.12 -32.19
N VAL A 198 33.62 -46.90 -31.80
CA VAL A 198 32.59 -46.10 -32.50
C VAL A 198 33.25 -45.16 -33.50
N GLU A 199 33.01 -45.42 -34.80
CA GLU A 199 33.19 -44.42 -35.83
C GLU A 199 31.87 -43.59 -35.94
N TYR A 200 31.92 -42.29 -35.76
CA TYR A 200 30.74 -41.45 -35.86
C TYR A 200 30.63 -40.79 -37.24
N ASP A 201 29.42 -40.72 -37.78
CA ASP A 201 29.10 -40.00 -38.99
C ASP A 201 29.06 -38.48 -38.75
N LYS A 202 29.93 -37.73 -39.41
CA LYS A 202 30.03 -36.27 -39.30
C LYS A 202 28.76 -35.57 -39.72
N ASN A 203 28.08 -36.06 -40.74
CA ASN A 203 26.82 -35.44 -41.22
C ASN A 203 25.72 -35.58 -40.16
N ARG A 204 25.65 -36.71 -39.51
CA ARG A 204 24.71 -36.95 -38.42
C ARG A 204 25.01 -36.12 -37.20
N LEU A 205 26.29 -35.95 -36.87
CA LEU A 205 26.70 -35.02 -35.80
C LEU A 205 26.29 -33.59 -36.11
N GLU A 206 26.44 -33.10 -37.34
CA GLU A 206 26.03 -31.77 -37.72
C GLU A 206 24.50 -31.58 -37.67
N GLN A 207 23.72 -32.59 -38.07
CA GLN A 207 22.27 -32.55 -37.92
C GLN A 207 21.82 -32.48 -36.47
N GLU A 208 22.42 -33.28 -35.58
CA GLU A 208 22.14 -33.21 -34.14
C GLU A 208 22.56 -31.84 -33.53
N LEU A 209 23.68 -31.26 -33.99
CA LEU A 209 24.10 -29.93 -33.56
C LEU A 209 23.09 -28.85 -33.95
N ILE A 210 22.55 -28.90 -35.18
CA ILE A 210 21.51 -27.96 -35.62
C ILE A 210 20.28 -28.08 -34.73
N TYR A 211 19.83 -29.28 -34.40
CA TYR A 211 18.71 -29.51 -33.51
C TYR A 211 18.96 -28.91 -32.11
N TYR A 212 20.18 -29.07 -31.54
CA TYR A 212 20.53 -28.49 -30.26
C TYR A 212 20.61 -26.98 -30.32
N ILE A 213 21.12 -26.39 -31.42
CA ILE A 213 21.18 -24.95 -31.62
C ILE A 213 19.79 -24.35 -31.61
N GLU A 214 18.85 -24.93 -32.41
CA GLU A 214 17.47 -24.48 -32.45
C GLU A 214 16.73 -24.65 -31.11
N LYS A 215 16.89 -25.80 -30.45
CA LYS A 215 16.28 -26.08 -29.14
C LYS A 215 16.73 -25.14 -28.04
N LEU A 216 17.98 -24.67 -28.10
CA LEU A 216 18.57 -23.79 -27.09
C LEU A 216 18.58 -22.31 -27.52
N ASP A 217 18.01 -21.99 -28.68
CA ASP A 217 17.92 -20.59 -29.12
C ASP A 217 17.05 -19.77 -28.14
N ILE A 218 17.58 -18.60 -27.76
CA ILE A 218 16.93 -17.65 -26.85
C ILE A 218 16.67 -16.29 -27.52
N SER A 219 16.81 -16.22 -28.83
CA SER A 219 16.63 -14.97 -29.60
C SER A 219 15.24 -14.39 -29.44
N GLU A 220 14.22 -15.24 -29.43
CA GLU A 220 12.82 -14.84 -29.23
C GLU A 220 12.58 -14.31 -27.81
N GLU A 221 13.07 -15.00 -26.78
CA GLU A 221 12.96 -14.59 -25.38
C GLU A 221 13.64 -13.24 -25.14
N LYS A 222 14.83 -13.04 -25.70
CA LYS A 222 15.54 -11.76 -25.63
C LYS A 222 14.74 -10.63 -26.27
N GLN A 223 14.20 -10.85 -27.44
CA GLN A 223 13.38 -9.85 -28.14
C GLN A 223 12.11 -9.53 -27.36
N ARG A 224 11.41 -10.54 -26.85
CA ARG A 224 10.19 -10.38 -26.05
C ARG A 224 10.48 -9.67 -24.74
N LEU A 225 11.53 -10.08 -24.02
CA LEU A 225 11.92 -9.42 -22.77
C LEU A 225 12.24 -7.94 -23.01
N THR A 226 13.01 -7.62 -24.03
CA THR A 226 13.32 -6.23 -24.43
C THR A 226 12.03 -5.43 -24.69
N ASN A 227 11.06 -6.01 -25.40
CA ASN A 227 9.79 -5.37 -25.67
C ASN A 227 8.98 -5.15 -24.38
N HIS A 228 8.96 -6.12 -23.45
CA HIS A 228 8.28 -5.99 -22.16
C HIS A 228 8.91 -4.93 -21.26
N LEU A 229 10.25 -4.84 -21.21
CA LEU A 229 10.98 -3.80 -20.48
C LEU A 229 10.62 -2.40 -21.00
N LYS A 230 10.60 -2.22 -22.32
CA LYS A 230 10.17 -0.98 -22.95
C LYS A 230 8.71 -0.67 -22.64
N TYR A 231 7.82 -1.64 -22.78
CA TYR A 231 6.39 -1.47 -22.52
C TYR A 231 6.10 -1.15 -21.04
N PHE A 232 6.89 -1.70 -20.11
CA PHE A 232 6.80 -1.35 -18.70
C PHE A 232 7.10 0.13 -18.47
N ARG A 233 8.20 0.66 -19.07
CA ARG A 233 8.53 2.09 -18.99
C ARG A 233 7.46 2.98 -19.63
N GLU A 234 6.93 2.60 -20.78
CA GLU A 234 5.85 3.34 -21.44
C GLU A 234 4.60 3.39 -20.56
N THR A 235 4.22 2.24 -19.97
CA THR A 235 3.07 2.14 -19.06
C THR A 235 3.24 3.01 -17.81
N MET A 236 4.45 3.08 -17.21
CA MET A 236 4.72 4.00 -16.10
C MET A 236 4.47 5.47 -16.48
N ARG A 237 4.79 5.85 -17.73
CA ARG A 237 4.59 7.23 -18.23
C ARG A 237 3.12 7.57 -18.50
N GLU A 238 2.26 6.59 -18.77
CA GLU A 238 0.82 6.79 -18.91
C GLU A 238 0.19 7.34 -17.63
N GLY A 239 0.83 7.15 -16.47
CA GLY A 239 0.49 7.80 -15.21
C GLY A 239 -0.38 6.94 -14.31
N HIS A 240 -1.44 7.53 -13.77
CA HIS A 240 -2.26 7.00 -12.69
C HIS A 240 -3.07 5.74 -13.09
N GLY A 241 -3.25 4.83 -12.15
CA GLY A 241 -4.11 3.64 -12.34
C GLY A 241 -3.45 2.46 -13.06
N GLN A 242 -2.14 2.50 -13.29
CA GLN A 242 -1.42 1.49 -14.09
C GLN A 242 -0.86 0.30 -13.29
N GLY A 243 -0.95 0.29 -11.97
CA GLY A 243 -0.32 -0.74 -11.13
C GLY A 243 -0.69 -2.17 -11.49
N LYS A 244 -1.96 -2.44 -11.85
CA LYS A 244 -2.39 -3.77 -12.28
C LYS A 244 -1.75 -4.18 -13.63
N LYS A 245 -1.68 -3.25 -14.59
CA LYS A 245 -1.06 -3.46 -15.91
C LYS A 245 0.44 -3.70 -15.76
N LEU A 246 1.13 -2.91 -14.93
CA LEU A 246 2.54 -3.11 -14.59
C LEU A 246 2.79 -4.50 -13.98
N GLY A 247 1.89 -4.96 -13.10
CA GLY A 247 1.96 -6.31 -12.53
C GLY A 247 1.88 -7.42 -13.58
N PHE A 248 0.99 -7.29 -14.58
CA PHE A 248 0.91 -8.24 -15.70
C PHE A 248 2.17 -8.21 -16.56
N ILE A 249 2.70 -7.03 -16.89
CA ILE A 249 3.94 -6.92 -17.68
C ILE A 249 5.10 -7.58 -16.92
N ALA A 250 5.23 -7.36 -15.60
CA ALA A 250 6.25 -8.00 -14.79
C ALA A 250 6.12 -9.54 -14.75
N GLN A 251 4.89 -10.09 -14.84
CA GLN A 251 4.68 -11.53 -14.98
C GLN A 251 5.18 -12.05 -16.33
N GLU A 252 4.90 -11.35 -17.44
CA GLU A 252 5.40 -11.73 -18.75
C GLU A 252 6.93 -11.64 -18.81
N MET A 253 7.54 -10.59 -18.25
CA MET A 253 9.00 -10.51 -18.09
C MET A 253 9.56 -11.76 -17.38
N GLY A 254 8.89 -12.21 -16.32
CA GLY A 254 9.28 -13.42 -15.58
C GLY A 254 9.19 -14.70 -16.42
N ARG A 255 8.22 -14.82 -17.30
CA ARG A 255 8.12 -15.94 -18.23
C ARG A 255 9.32 -15.99 -19.19
N GLU A 256 9.69 -14.86 -19.77
CA GLU A 256 10.82 -14.79 -20.72
C GLU A 256 12.16 -15.06 -20.01
N ILE A 257 12.36 -14.53 -18.79
CA ILE A 257 13.55 -14.81 -17.97
C ILE A 257 13.63 -16.32 -17.63
N ASN A 258 12.53 -16.93 -17.18
CA ASN A 258 12.50 -18.35 -16.83
C ASN A 258 12.74 -19.25 -18.05
N THR A 259 12.19 -18.89 -19.21
CA THR A 259 12.42 -19.64 -20.45
C THR A 259 13.88 -19.50 -20.88
N THR A 260 14.45 -18.31 -20.78
CA THR A 260 15.89 -18.08 -20.99
C THR A 260 16.73 -18.98 -20.07
N GLY A 261 16.37 -19.08 -18.79
CA GLY A 261 17.02 -19.94 -17.81
C GLY A 261 16.94 -21.42 -18.18
N SER A 262 15.78 -21.92 -18.59
CA SER A 262 15.58 -23.31 -18.97
C SER A 262 16.35 -23.72 -20.23
N LYS A 263 16.60 -22.77 -21.14
CA LYS A 263 17.41 -22.94 -22.35
C LYS A 263 18.91 -22.68 -22.12
N SER A 264 19.30 -22.13 -20.96
CA SER A 264 20.69 -21.83 -20.62
C SER A 264 21.38 -23.04 -20.00
N ASN A 265 22.37 -23.60 -20.70
CA ASN A 265 23.12 -24.79 -20.27
C ASN A 265 24.55 -24.47 -19.78
N LEU A 266 24.90 -23.19 -19.65
CA LEU A 266 26.17 -22.71 -19.11
C LEU A 266 25.95 -22.10 -17.72
N ALA A 267 26.87 -22.37 -16.79
CA ALA A 267 26.77 -21.87 -15.42
C ALA A 267 26.78 -20.32 -15.37
N GLU A 268 27.58 -19.69 -16.23
CA GLU A 268 27.66 -18.24 -16.34
C GLU A 268 26.31 -17.63 -16.77
N MET A 269 25.63 -18.23 -17.76
CA MET A 269 24.31 -17.79 -18.19
C MET A 269 23.26 -18.01 -17.11
N GLN A 270 23.30 -19.14 -16.39
CA GLN A 270 22.42 -19.41 -15.26
C GLN A 270 22.58 -18.35 -14.16
N ASN A 271 23.81 -17.97 -13.83
CA ASN A 271 24.06 -16.91 -12.84
C ASN A 271 23.45 -15.56 -13.27
N ILE A 272 23.55 -15.21 -14.56
CA ILE A 272 22.93 -13.99 -15.08
C ILE A 272 21.40 -14.07 -14.98
N VAL A 273 20.80 -15.22 -15.30
CA VAL A 273 19.35 -15.44 -15.18
C VAL A 273 18.88 -15.31 -13.73
N VAL A 274 19.64 -15.85 -12.77
CA VAL A 274 19.34 -15.68 -11.33
C VAL A 274 19.35 -14.21 -10.94
N GLN A 275 20.35 -13.44 -11.37
CA GLN A 275 20.43 -12.00 -11.10
C GLN A 275 19.26 -11.23 -11.74
N MET A 276 18.87 -11.56 -12.99
CA MET A 276 17.68 -10.95 -13.61
C MET A 276 16.40 -11.29 -12.85
N THR A 277 16.30 -12.50 -12.33
CA THR A 277 15.15 -12.94 -11.53
C THR A 277 15.07 -12.14 -10.22
N ASP A 278 16.19 -11.94 -9.52
CA ASP A 278 16.25 -11.16 -8.28
C ASP A 278 15.83 -9.70 -8.50
N GLU A 279 16.31 -9.07 -9.58
CA GLU A 279 15.91 -7.70 -9.95
C GLU A 279 14.40 -7.63 -10.27
N LEU A 280 13.87 -8.63 -10.96
CA LEU A 280 12.45 -8.70 -11.31
C LEU A 280 11.56 -8.95 -10.08
N GLU A 281 11.96 -9.80 -9.14
CA GLU A 281 11.17 -10.03 -7.92
C GLU A 281 11.05 -8.74 -7.10
N GLN A 282 12.11 -7.92 -7.03
CA GLN A 282 12.02 -6.60 -6.40
C GLN A 282 11.03 -5.66 -7.11
N ILE A 283 10.95 -5.72 -8.46
CA ILE A 283 9.92 -5.00 -9.21
C ILE A 283 8.53 -5.51 -8.83
N LYS A 284 8.30 -6.82 -8.82
CA LYS A 284 7.00 -7.44 -8.50
C LYS A 284 6.50 -7.09 -7.10
N GLU A 285 7.38 -7.08 -6.11
CA GLU A 285 7.05 -6.66 -4.74
C GLU A 285 6.58 -5.20 -4.69
N GLN A 286 7.29 -4.31 -5.36
CA GLN A 286 7.00 -2.88 -5.33
C GLN A 286 5.81 -2.49 -6.21
N VAL A 287 5.53 -3.21 -7.29
CA VAL A 287 4.36 -2.98 -8.16
C VAL A 287 3.04 -3.13 -7.39
N LEU A 288 3.01 -3.95 -6.34
CA LEU A 288 1.84 -4.07 -5.47
C LEU A 288 1.49 -2.75 -4.77
N ASN A 289 2.45 -1.84 -4.61
CA ASN A 289 2.26 -0.52 -4.00
C ASN A 289 2.00 0.59 -5.03
N ALA A 290 2.05 0.29 -6.32
CA ALA A 290 1.76 1.26 -7.39
C ALA A 290 0.24 1.35 -7.66
N LEU A 291 -0.26 2.59 -7.74
CA LEU A 291 -1.65 2.91 -8.06
C LEU A 291 -1.85 3.05 -9.57
#